data_dcee48297474aa7b2f31f3d736e49401
#
_entry.id   dcee48297474aa7b2f31f3d736e49401
#
_cell.length_a   1.000
_cell.length_b   1.000
_cell.length_c   1.000
_cell.angle_alpha   90.00
_cell.angle_beta   90.00
_cell.angle_gamma   90.00
#
_symmetry.space_group_name_H-M   'P 1'
#
loop_
_entity.id
_entity.type
_entity.pdbx_description
1 polymer ?
#
loop_
_entity_poly.entity_id
_entity_poly.type
_entity_poly.pdbx_seq_one_letter_code
_entity_poly.pdbx_strand_id
1 'polypeptide(L)'
;MKKRTFLQKLCAIFTVSALLLGTGSAIAPAVSAAAEPDSWHDDWLHVNDNAEIVDRNGNPVWLTGCNWFGYNVGSQVFDGVWSQNMHDMLTQIADHGFNLLRIPVSTERLLQWKNGDPDPATPKVNEWTNPELTKEGVVGGTIKYSFDIWNQAIAWCRELGIKIMIDIHSAETASAGHQVNLWYTDKFSTEDWFEALSWF
;
A
#
# COMPACT_ATOMS: atom_id res chain seq x y z
N MET A 1 -10.72 52.02 -42.15
CA MET A 1 -11.42 52.79 -41.10
C MET A 1 -11.80 51.83 -39.96
N LYS A 2 -11.50 52.25 -38.72
CA LYS A 2 -11.99 51.68 -37.41
C LYS A 2 -11.39 50.33 -36.95
N LYS A 3 -10.12 50.38 -36.46
CA LYS A 3 -9.57 49.42 -35.51
C LYS A 3 -9.20 50.14 -34.19
N ARG A 4 -10.10 50.85 -33.58
CA ARG A 4 -9.81 51.64 -32.34
C ARG A 4 -10.76 51.36 -31.16
N THR A 5 -11.62 50.36 -31.25
CA THR A 5 -12.66 50.11 -30.22
C THR A 5 -12.44 48.86 -29.34
N PHE A 6 -11.43 48.07 -29.61
CA PHE A 6 -11.21 46.82 -28.82
C PHE A 6 -10.22 47.06 -27.64
N LEU A 7 -9.26 47.94 -27.81
CA LEU A 7 -8.25 48.19 -26.76
C LEU A 7 -8.75 49.09 -25.64
N GLN A 8 -9.77 49.96 -25.90
CA GLN A 8 -10.33 50.84 -24.87
C GLN A 8 -11.35 50.14 -23.96
N LYS A 9 -11.87 48.99 -24.34
CA LYS A 9 -12.76 48.18 -23.48
C LYS A 9 -12.01 47.27 -22.54
N LEU A 10 -10.72 46.96 -22.80
CA LEU A 10 -9.90 46.11 -21.93
C LEU A 10 -9.32 46.88 -20.73
N CYS A 11 -9.14 48.20 -20.84
CA CYS A 11 -8.64 49.04 -19.73
C CYS A 11 -9.70 49.40 -18.69
N ALA A 12 -11.00 49.30 -19.02
CA ALA A 12 -12.08 49.64 -18.10
C ALA A 12 -12.47 48.48 -17.15
N ILE A 13 -12.03 47.25 -17.45
CA ILE A 13 -12.32 46.07 -16.61
C ILE A 13 -11.26 45.87 -15.51
N PHE A 14 -10.05 46.41 -15.68
CA PHE A 14 -8.98 46.25 -14.69
C PHE A 14 -8.99 47.32 -13.56
N THR A 15 -9.79 48.36 -13.63
CA THR A 15 -9.82 49.44 -12.60
C THR A 15 -10.96 49.29 -11.59
N VAL A 16 -11.86 48.35 -11.72
CA VAL A 16 -12.96 48.13 -10.75
C VAL A 16 -12.67 46.98 -9.77
N SER A 17 -11.67 46.13 -10.06
CA SER A 17 -11.30 45.03 -9.17
C SER A 17 -10.32 45.36 -8.04
N ALA A 18 -9.87 46.61 -7.93
CA ALA A 18 -8.87 47.03 -6.93
C ALA A 18 -9.46 47.73 -5.69
N LEU A 19 -10.80 47.83 -5.57
CA LEU A 19 -11.41 48.60 -4.47
C LEU A 19 -12.34 47.76 -3.56
N LEU A 20 -12.22 46.43 -3.56
CA LEU A 20 -12.96 45.55 -2.65
C LEU A 20 -12.03 44.60 -1.85
N LEU A 21 -10.81 45.02 -1.55
CA LEU A 21 -9.93 44.38 -0.58
C LEU A 21 -9.90 45.17 0.72
N GLY A 22 -11.06 45.30 1.34
CA GLY A 22 -11.25 45.84 2.66
C GLY A 22 -11.69 44.74 3.64
N THR A 23 -10.75 44.30 4.50
CA THR A 23 -11.00 43.75 5.84
C THR A 23 -11.96 42.57 5.96
N GLY A 24 -11.54 41.43 5.46
CA GLY A 24 -11.98 40.17 5.95
C GLY A 24 -10.74 39.28 6.11
N SER A 25 -10.24 39.13 7.33
CA SER A 25 -9.27 38.08 7.64
C SER A 25 -9.97 36.74 7.43
N ALA A 26 -10.02 36.26 6.21
CA ALA A 26 -10.27 34.86 5.94
C ALA A 26 -9.05 34.14 6.53
N ILE A 27 -9.21 33.57 7.71
CA ILE A 27 -8.35 32.51 8.20
C ILE A 27 -8.54 31.38 7.19
N ALA A 28 -7.70 31.31 6.19
CA ALA A 28 -7.54 30.11 5.41
C ALA A 28 -7.23 29.01 6.44
N PRO A 29 -7.94 27.87 6.42
CA PRO A 29 -7.50 26.75 7.22
C PRO A 29 -6.04 26.53 6.82
N ALA A 30 -5.14 26.55 7.79
CA ALA A 30 -3.78 26.12 7.58
C ALA A 30 -3.90 24.69 7.07
N VAL A 31 -3.70 24.49 5.78
CA VAL A 31 -3.37 23.18 5.26
C VAL A 31 -2.07 22.87 5.98
N SER A 32 -2.19 22.03 7.03
CA SER A 32 -1.03 21.45 7.65
C SER A 32 -0.25 20.84 6.49
N ALA A 33 0.89 21.42 6.17
CA ALA A 33 1.82 20.77 5.28
C ALA A 33 1.99 19.38 5.87
N ALA A 34 1.59 18.36 5.10
CA ALA A 34 1.87 16.99 5.49
C ALA A 34 3.36 16.96 5.82
N ALA A 35 3.69 16.63 7.08
CA ALA A 35 5.06 16.52 7.48
C ALA A 35 5.69 15.56 6.47
N GLU A 36 6.82 15.97 5.86
CA GLU A 36 7.63 15.07 5.04
C GLU A 36 7.74 13.76 5.81
N PRO A 37 7.52 12.57 5.19
CA PRO A 37 7.58 11.31 5.91
C PRO A 37 8.98 11.14 6.49
N ASP A 38 9.14 11.57 7.72
CA ASP A 38 10.39 11.58 8.43
C ASP A 38 10.60 10.21 9.04
N SER A 39 11.22 9.36 8.27
CA SER A 39 11.64 8.02 8.66
C SER A 39 10.53 6.96 8.76
N TRP A 40 10.91 5.73 8.51
CA TRP A 40 10.11 4.51 8.61
C TRP A 40 9.47 4.25 10.00
N HIS A 41 9.71 5.11 11.00
CA HIS A 41 9.12 5.06 12.34
C HIS A 41 7.84 5.88 12.51
N ASP A 42 7.39 6.61 11.50
CA ASP A 42 6.24 7.52 11.65
C ASP A 42 4.93 6.79 11.93
N ASP A 43 4.84 5.53 11.55
CA ASP A 43 3.66 4.70 11.72
C ASP A 43 3.71 3.79 12.96
N TRP A 44 4.65 4.00 13.87
CA TRP A 44 4.71 3.20 15.09
C TRP A 44 3.49 3.44 15.96
N LEU A 45 2.79 2.35 16.24
CA LEU A 45 1.64 2.34 17.13
C LEU A 45 2.07 1.79 18.49
N HIS A 46 1.47 2.34 19.55
CA HIS A 46 1.60 1.78 20.89
C HIS A 46 0.28 1.90 21.63
N VAL A 47 0.17 1.19 22.76
CA VAL A 47 -1.00 1.29 23.63
C VAL A 47 -0.65 2.27 24.75
N ASN A 48 -1.48 3.28 24.95
CA ASN A 48 -1.34 4.24 26.03
C ASN A 48 -1.93 3.72 27.36
N ASP A 49 -1.79 4.49 28.43
CA ASP A 49 -2.30 4.11 29.76
C ASP A 49 -3.84 3.97 29.83
N ASN A 50 -4.56 4.51 28.86
CA ASN A 50 -6.02 4.36 28.73
C ASN A 50 -6.43 3.13 27.91
N ALA A 51 -5.49 2.26 27.54
CA ALA A 51 -5.68 1.11 26.67
C ALA A 51 -6.18 1.48 25.26
N GLU A 52 -5.78 2.65 24.75
CA GLU A 52 -6.05 3.09 23.39
C GLU A 52 -4.81 2.87 22.50
N ILE A 53 -5.03 2.46 21.24
CA ILE A 53 -3.96 2.43 20.25
C ILE A 53 -3.72 3.87 19.79
N VAL A 54 -2.49 4.33 19.91
CA VAL A 54 -2.10 5.69 19.56
C VAL A 54 -0.86 5.68 18.65
N ASP A 55 -0.72 6.75 17.86
CA ASP A 55 0.49 7.00 17.07
C ASP A 55 1.63 7.52 17.98
N ARG A 56 2.81 7.78 17.40
CA ARG A 56 3.98 8.30 18.12
C ARG A 56 3.75 9.65 18.79
N ASN A 57 2.75 10.41 18.37
CA ASN A 57 2.40 11.71 18.91
C ASN A 57 1.32 11.64 19.98
N GLY A 58 0.83 10.42 20.29
CA GLY A 58 -0.23 10.18 21.26
C GLY A 58 -1.65 10.39 20.72
N ASN A 59 -1.82 10.55 19.40
CA ASN A 59 -3.15 10.65 18.81
C ASN A 59 -3.80 9.28 18.68
N PRO A 60 -5.08 9.10 19.08
CA PRO A 60 -5.78 7.83 18.91
C PRO A 60 -5.85 7.40 17.45
N VAL A 61 -5.56 6.13 17.21
CA VAL A 61 -5.63 5.51 15.87
C VAL A 61 -6.69 4.43 15.84
N TRP A 62 -7.66 4.59 14.95
CA TRP A 62 -8.71 3.61 14.72
C TRP A 62 -8.30 2.72 13.55
N LEU A 63 -8.17 1.41 13.81
CA LEU A 63 -7.81 0.44 12.78
C LEU A 63 -9.07 -0.20 12.21
N THR A 64 -9.30 0.00 10.92
CA THR A 64 -10.34 -0.67 10.14
C THR A 64 -9.66 -1.53 9.10
N GLY A 65 -9.74 -2.85 9.25
CA GLY A 65 -8.94 -3.77 8.45
C GLY A 65 -9.76 -4.74 7.62
N CYS A 66 -9.14 -5.24 6.56
CA CYS A 66 -9.60 -6.40 5.80
C CYS A 66 -8.45 -7.39 5.60
N ASN A 67 -8.80 -8.61 5.16
CA ASN A 67 -7.81 -9.63 4.82
C ASN A 67 -7.68 -9.72 3.31
N TRP A 68 -6.45 -9.88 2.82
CA TRP A 68 -6.20 -10.21 1.43
C TRP A 68 -5.12 -11.28 1.37
N PHE A 69 -5.52 -12.48 1.03
CA PHE A 69 -4.62 -13.64 0.95
C PHE A 69 -3.95 -13.76 -0.43
N GLY A 70 -3.06 -14.74 -0.57
CA GLY A 70 -2.45 -15.08 -1.85
C GLY A 70 -0.98 -15.46 -1.73
N TYR A 71 -0.22 -14.78 -0.86
CA TYR A 71 1.19 -15.08 -0.63
C TYR A 71 1.43 -16.40 0.13
N ASN A 72 0.44 -16.87 0.87
CA ASN A 72 0.43 -18.17 1.56
C ASN A 72 -0.06 -19.34 0.70
N VAL A 73 -0.44 -19.07 -0.55
CA VAL A 73 -0.98 -20.06 -1.50
C VAL A 73 -0.26 -20.02 -2.84
N GLY A 74 -0.65 -20.88 -3.75
CA GLY A 74 -0.05 -21.01 -5.08
C GLY A 74 -0.20 -19.79 -6.00
N SER A 75 -0.91 -18.72 -5.58
CA SER A 75 -0.96 -17.45 -6.30
C SER A 75 0.36 -16.69 -6.21
N GLN A 76 1.06 -16.80 -5.07
CA GLN A 76 2.36 -16.16 -4.78
C GLN A 76 2.33 -14.62 -4.81
N VAL A 77 1.17 -14.05 -4.93
CA VAL A 77 0.82 -12.63 -4.87
C VAL A 77 -0.59 -12.52 -4.30
N PHE A 78 -1.10 -11.33 -4.10
CA PHE A 78 -2.51 -11.15 -3.74
C PHE A 78 -3.43 -11.91 -4.71
N ASP A 79 -4.38 -12.62 -4.15
CA ASP A 79 -5.33 -13.38 -4.94
C ASP A 79 -6.24 -12.44 -5.75
N GLY A 80 -6.56 -12.82 -6.99
CA GLY A 80 -7.37 -12.00 -7.90
C GLY A 80 -6.57 -11.08 -8.83
N VAL A 81 -5.26 -10.89 -8.60
CA VAL A 81 -4.40 -10.06 -9.45
C VAL A 81 -4.22 -10.63 -10.86
N TRP A 82 -4.61 -11.88 -11.08
CA TRP A 82 -4.71 -12.46 -12.44
C TRP A 82 -5.82 -11.85 -13.29
N SER A 83 -6.75 -11.09 -12.70
CA SER A 83 -7.90 -10.50 -13.41
C SER A 83 -8.10 -9.03 -13.12
N GLN A 84 -7.50 -8.50 -12.04
CA GLN A 84 -7.66 -7.12 -11.60
C GLN A 84 -6.29 -6.41 -11.50
N ASN A 85 -6.30 -5.09 -11.62
CA ASN A 85 -5.11 -4.30 -11.32
C ASN A 85 -4.92 -4.21 -9.80
N MET A 86 -3.71 -4.53 -9.32
CA MET A 86 -3.40 -4.58 -7.89
C MET A 86 -3.43 -3.20 -7.24
N HIS A 87 -2.90 -2.19 -7.91
CA HIS A 87 -2.89 -0.81 -7.40
C HIS A 87 -4.30 -0.24 -7.28
N ASP A 88 -5.15 -0.49 -8.29
CA ASP A 88 -6.55 -0.06 -8.26
C ASP A 88 -7.33 -0.72 -7.11
N MET A 89 -7.07 -2.00 -6.84
CA MET A 89 -7.70 -2.71 -5.70
C MET A 89 -7.25 -2.13 -4.36
N LEU A 90 -5.96 -1.85 -4.18
CA LEU A 90 -5.44 -1.19 -2.98
C LEU A 90 -6.05 0.21 -2.81
N THR A 91 -6.17 0.97 -3.90
CA THR A 91 -6.82 2.28 -3.90
C THR A 91 -8.27 2.18 -3.47
N GLN A 92 -9.03 1.20 -3.99
CA GLN A 92 -10.41 0.97 -3.57
C GLN A 92 -10.52 0.60 -2.08
N ILE A 93 -9.61 -0.21 -1.56
CA ILE A 93 -9.53 -0.54 -0.12
C ILE A 93 -9.38 0.74 0.71
N ALA A 94 -8.45 1.62 0.34
CA ALA A 94 -8.23 2.89 1.01
C ALA A 94 -9.44 3.83 0.88
N ASP A 95 -10.02 3.96 -0.30
CA ASP A 95 -11.17 4.83 -0.58
C ASP A 95 -12.43 4.42 0.22
N HIS A 96 -12.54 3.13 0.57
CA HIS A 96 -13.60 2.63 1.44
C HIS A 96 -13.29 2.79 2.94
N GLY A 97 -12.20 3.47 3.29
CA GLY A 97 -11.83 3.79 4.67
C GLY A 97 -11.10 2.66 5.41
N PHE A 98 -10.63 1.64 4.72
CA PHE A 98 -9.76 0.64 5.33
C PHE A 98 -8.32 1.18 5.40
N ASN A 99 -7.73 1.08 6.58
CA ASN A 99 -6.36 1.53 6.86
C ASN A 99 -5.45 0.43 7.42
N LEU A 100 -5.92 -0.81 7.37
CA LEU A 100 -5.17 -2.00 7.80
C LEU A 100 -5.44 -3.15 6.84
N LEU A 101 -4.38 -3.77 6.35
CA LEU A 101 -4.45 -4.97 5.51
C LEU A 101 -3.71 -6.11 6.22
N ARG A 102 -4.46 -7.18 6.59
CA ARG A 102 -3.85 -8.42 7.07
C ARG A 102 -3.50 -9.31 5.89
N ILE A 103 -2.22 -9.67 5.80
CA ILE A 103 -1.69 -10.45 4.68
C ILE A 103 -1.16 -11.79 5.20
N PRO A 104 -1.84 -12.90 4.90
CA PRO A 104 -1.32 -14.23 5.18
C PRO A 104 -0.12 -14.56 4.29
N VAL A 105 0.94 -15.04 4.91
CA VAL A 105 2.15 -15.58 4.27
C VAL A 105 2.46 -16.97 4.83
N SER A 106 3.40 -17.70 4.22
CA SER A 106 3.91 -18.96 4.76
C SER A 106 5.37 -18.85 5.17
N THR A 107 5.81 -19.65 6.13
CA THR A 107 7.23 -19.80 6.46
C THR A 107 8.04 -20.15 5.22
N GLU A 108 7.58 -21.12 4.43
CA GLU A 108 8.18 -21.50 3.15
C GLU A 108 8.40 -20.32 2.23
N ARG A 109 7.39 -19.44 2.05
CA ARG A 109 7.50 -18.26 1.18
C ARG A 109 8.56 -17.29 1.68
N LEU A 110 8.57 -17.00 2.97
CA LEU A 110 9.57 -16.09 3.56
C LEU A 110 11.00 -16.62 3.42
N LEU A 111 11.21 -17.92 3.63
CA LEU A 111 12.52 -18.53 3.45
C LEU A 111 12.95 -18.57 1.98
N GLN A 112 12.03 -18.79 1.05
CA GLN A 112 12.31 -18.67 -0.38
C GLN A 112 12.80 -17.26 -0.73
N TRP A 113 12.09 -16.24 -0.29
CA TRP A 113 12.50 -14.85 -0.49
C TRP A 113 13.88 -14.56 0.14
N LYS A 114 14.08 -14.99 1.39
CA LYS A 114 15.36 -14.83 2.11
C LYS A 114 16.53 -15.44 1.35
N ASN A 115 16.36 -16.63 0.82
CA ASN A 115 17.42 -17.37 0.14
C ASN A 115 17.62 -16.92 -1.32
N GLY A 116 16.82 -15.95 -1.79
CA GLY A 116 16.88 -15.48 -3.17
C GLY A 116 16.43 -16.53 -4.18
N ASP A 117 15.71 -17.56 -3.72
CA ASP A 117 15.11 -18.51 -4.62
C ASP A 117 14.08 -17.78 -5.46
N PRO A 118 14.25 -17.76 -6.79
CA PRO A 118 13.18 -17.30 -7.65
C PRO A 118 11.98 -18.18 -7.37
N ASP A 119 10.81 -17.59 -7.39
CA ASP A 119 9.60 -18.37 -7.23
C ASP A 119 9.61 -19.56 -8.17
N PRO A 120 9.44 -20.78 -7.66
CA PRO A 120 9.43 -21.97 -8.50
C PRO A 120 8.28 -21.97 -9.51
N ALA A 121 7.30 -21.09 -9.29
CA ALA A 121 6.22 -20.80 -10.21
C ALA A 121 6.10 -19.29 -10.40
N THR A 122 5.81 -18.87 -11.62
CA THR A 122 5.52 -17.47 -11.91
C THR A 122 4.31 -17.02 -11.10
N PRO A 123 4.40 -15.89 -10.38
CA PRO A 123 3.26 -15.34 -9.66
C PRO A 123 2.04 -15.17 -10.57
N LYS A 124 0.85 -15.45 -10.06
CA LYS A 124 -0.38 -15.37 -10.85
C LYS A 124 -0.82 -13.91 -11.03
N VAL A 125 -0.18 -13.24 -11.95
CA VAL A 125 -0.43 -11.85 -12.33
C VAL A 125 -0.85 -11.79 -13.81
N ASN A 126 -1.81 -10.94 -14.12
CA ASN A 126 -2.12 -10.60 -15.50
C ASN A 126 -1.27 -9.40 -15.90
N GLU A 127 -0.29 -9.63 -16.76
CA GLU A 127 0.66 -8.63 -17.24
C GLU A 127 0.03 -7.54 -18.13
N TRP A 128 -1.16 -7.79 -18.62
CA TRP A 128 -1.92 -6.81 -19.40
C TRP A 128 -2.65 -5.80 -18.53
N THR A 129 -3.10 -6.22 -17.36
CA THR A 129 -3.80 -5.36 -16.40
C THR A 129 -2.87 -4.79 -15.34
N ASN A 130 -1.67 -5.34 -15.18
CA ASN A 130 -0.67 -4.94 -14.19
C ASN A 130 0.71 -4.68 -14.84
N PRO A 131 0.84 -3.73 -15.77
CA PRO A 131 2.12 -3.45 -16.43
C PRO A 131 3.22 -3.05 -15.44
N GLU A 132 2.88 -2.38 -14.34
CA GLU A 132 3.77 -1.96 -13.27
C GLU A 132 4.37 -3.15 -12.46
N LEU A 133 3.77 -4.33 -12.56
CA LEU A 133 4.27 -5.56 -11.97
C LEU A 133 5.13 -6.38 -12.95
N THR A 134 5.43 -5.85 -14.10
CA THR A 134 6.40 -6.42 -15.04
C THR A 134 7.78 -5.84 -14.83
N LYS A 135 8.82 -6.60 -15.18
CA LYS A 135 10.22 -6.17 -15.04
C LYS A 135 10.54 -4.96 -15.90
N GLU A 136 9.90 -4.88 -17.06
CA GLU A 136 10.06 -3.82 -18.02
C GLU A 136 9.12 -2.63 -17.78
N GLY A 137 8.13 -2.77 -16.90
CA GLY A 137 7.13 -1.74 -16.62
C GLY A 137 6.16 -1.50 -17.78
N VAL A 138 5.92 -2.51 -18.62
CA VAL A 138 5.07 -2.39 -19.81
C VAL A 138 4.02 -3.47 -19.89
N VAL A 139 2.94 -3.18 -20.61
CA VAL A 139 1.88 -4.14 -20.92
C VAL A 139 2.42 -5.36 -21.63
N GLY A 140 2.09 -6.55 -21.15
CA GLY A 140 2.56 -7.82 -21.73
C GLY A 140 4.04 -8.14 -21.46
N GLY A 141 4.67 -7.40 -20.52
CA GLY A 141 6.04 -7.64 -20.11
C GLY A 141 6.21 -8.89 -19.22
N THR A 142 7.46 -9.16 -18.84
CA THR A 142 7.80 -10.30 -18.00
C THR A 142 7.42 -10.01 -16.54
N ILE A 143 6.62 -10.87 -15.91
CA ILE A 143 6.21 -10.69 -14.50
C ILE A 143 7.44 -10.68 -13.58
N LYS A 144 7.43 -9.75 -12.62
CA LYS A 144 8.41 -9.66 -11.53
C LYS A 144 8.34 -10.91 -10.62
N TYR A 145 9.38 -11.13 -9.84
CA TYR A 145 9.35 -12.12 -8.77
C TYR A 145 8.39 -11.71 -7.66
N SER A 146 7.87 -12.69 -6.93
CA SER A 146 6.89 -12.48 -5.85
C SER A 146 7.38 -11.46 -4.81
N PHE A 147 8.65 -11.50 -4.43
CA PHE A 147 9.22 -10.55 -3.47
C PHE A 147 9.30 -9.12 -4.01
N ASP A 148 9.60 -8.95 -5.29
CA ASP A 148 9.60 -7.61 -5.93
C ASP A 148 8.18 -7.04 -5.99
N ILE A 149 7.19 -7.91 -6.25
CA ILE A 149 5.77 -7.52 -6.23
C ILE A 149 5.32 -7.19 -4.80
N TRP A 150 5.78 -7.95 -3.80
CA TRP A 150 5.55 -7.64 -2.39
C TRP A 150 6.07 -6.23 -2.05
N ASN A 151 7.32 -5.92 -2.39
CA ASN A 151 7.92 -4.62 -2.13
C ASN A 151 7.13 -3.48 -2.80
N GLN A 152 6.65 -3.72 -4.03
CA GLN A 152 5.80 -2.76 -4.73
C GLN A 152 4.45 -2.57 -4.02
N ALA A 153 3.83 -3.64 -3.55
CA ALA A 153 2.57 -3.58 -2.80
C ALA A 153 2.72 -2.80 -1.49
N ILE A 154 3.82 -3.04 -0.75
CA ILE A 154 4.12 -2.31 0.49
C ILE A 154 4.32 -0.80 0.21
N ALA A 155 5.03 -0.45 -0.86
CA ALA A 155 5.20 0.94 -1.27
C ALA A 155 3.83 1.62 -1.54
N TRP A 156 2.95 0.98 -2.29
CA TRP A 156 1.61 1.50 -2.55
C TRP A 156 0.73 1.57 -1.30
N CYS A 157 0.80 0.56 -0.42
CA CYS A 157 0.10 0.62 0.86
C CYS A 157 0.54 1.83 1.70
N ARG A 158 1.85 2.12 1.71
CA ARG A 158 2.40 3.31 2.39
C ARG A 158 1.85 4.61 1.79
N GLU A 159 1.84 4.74 0.47
CA GLU A 159 1.29 5.90 -0.24
C GLU A 159 -0.20 6.11 0.06
N LEU A 160 -0.95 5.02 0.18
CA LEU A 160 -2.38 5.01 0.46
C LEU A 160 -2.73 5.06 1.96
N GLY A 161 -1.74 5.10 2.86
CA GLY A 161 -1.96 5.13 4.30
C GLY A 161 -2.48 3.82 4.89
N ILE A 162 -2.29 2.70 4.19
CA ILE A 162 -2.69 1.36 4.64
C ILE A 162 -1.55 0.73 5.45
N LYS A 163 -1.80 0.41 6.70
CA LYS A 163 -0.89 -0.36 7.57
C LYS A 163 -0.95 -1.84 7.23
N ILE A 164 0.15 -2.54 7.42
CA ILE A 164 0.25 -3.96 7.12
C ILE A 164 0.32 -4.77 8.41
N MET A 165 -0.51 -5.80 8.50
CA MET A 165 -0.41 -6.86 9.50
C MET A 165 -0.01 -8.15 8.81
N ILE A 166 1.19 -8.62 9.08
CA ILE A 166 1.71 -9.87 8.54
C ILE A 166 1.25 -11.00 9.44
N ASP A 167 0.70 -12.03 8.81
CA ASP A 167 0.28 -13.25 9.48
C ASP A 167 0.99 -14.44 8.85
N ILE A 168 1.92 -15.06 9.61
CA ILE A 168 2.49 -16.34 9.18
C ILE A 168 1.43 -17.41 9.42
N HIS A 169 0.65 -17.64 8.41
CA HIS A 169 -0.59 -18.42 8.46
C HIS A 169 -0.37 -19.92 8.38
N SER A 170 0.71 -20.33 7.75
CA SER A 170 1.05 -21.75 7.52
C SER A 170 2.55 -21.95 7.42
N ALA A 171 3.02 -23.15 7.73
CA ALA A 171 4.41 -23.53 7.50
C ALA A 171 4.71 -23.65 6.00
N GLU A 172 3.84 -24.35 5.26
CA GLU A 172 3.99 -24.59 3.83
C GLU A 172 3.05 -23.71 3.00
N THR A 173 3.48 -23.38 1.79
CA THR A 173 2.63 -22.75 0.76
C THR A 173 1.72 -23.82 0.16
N ALA A 174 0.44 -23.72 0.46
CA ALA A 174 -0.54 -24.71 0.01
C ALA A 174 -1.54 -24.12 -0.99
N SER A 175 -2.12 -24.96 -1.84
CA SER A 175 -3.14 -24.51 -2.80
C SER A 175 -4.40 -23.95 -2.14
N ALA A 176 -4.73 -24.40 -0.93
CA ALA A 176 -5.91 -23.95 -0.18
C ALA A 176 -5.60 -23.09 1.06
N GLY A 177 -4.34 -22.92 1.44
CA GLY A 177 -3.92 -22.01 2.52
C GLY A 177 -4.29 -22.40 3.95
N HIS A 178 -5.01 -23.49 4.19
CA HIS A 178 -5.58 -23.85 5.49
C HIS A 178 -5.41 -25.31 5.89
N GLN A 179 -4.45 -26.00 5.28
CA GLN A 179 -4.35 -27.45 5.45
C GLN A 179 -3.62 -27.88 6.71
N VAL A 180 -2.86 -27.00 7.36
CA VAL A 180 -2.08 -27.30 8.55
C VAL A 180 -2.29 -26.20 9.58
N ASN A 181 -2.79 -26.59 10.76
CA ASN A 181 -3.08 -25.67 11.86
C ASN A 181 -1.89 -25.39 12.78
N LEU A 182 -0.68 -25.81 12.38
CA LEU A 182 0.54 -25.67 13.16
C LEU A 182 1.56 -24.84 12.38
N TRP A 183 2.44 -24.17 13.12
CA TRP A 183 3.53 -23.37 12.58
C TRP A 183 4.68 -24.21 12.02
N TYR A 184 4.67 -25.52 12.21
CA TYR A 184 5.67 -26.48 11.74
C TYR A 184 5.04 -27.66 11.02
N THR A 185 5.84 -28.34 10.20
CA THR A 185 5.51 -29.59 9.52
C THR A 185 6.76 -30.48 9.49
N ASP A 186 6.68 -31.63 8.82
CA ASP A 186 7.86 -32.47 8.58
C ASP A 186 8.92 -31.80 7.67
N LYS A 187 8.53 -30.74 6.95
CA LYS A 187 9.42 -29.99 6.04
C LYS A 187 9.98 -28.72 6.63
N PHE A 188 9.21 -28.06 7.49
CA PHE A 188 9.57 -26.79 8.11
C PHE A 188 9.45 -26.91 9.62
N SER A 189 10.58 -26.73 10.31
CA SER A 189 10.68 -26.82 11.75
C SER A 189 10.25 -25.54 12.46
N THR A 190 10.23 -25.55 13.78
CA THR A 190 10.06 -24.35 14.60
C THR A 190 11.21 -23.36 14.40
N GLU A 191 12.42 -23.86 14.20
CA GLU A 191 13.61 -23.07 13.93
C GLU A 191 13.50 -22.35 12.59
N ASP A 192 12.98 -23.00 11.56
CA ASP A 192 12.69 -22.38 10.25
C ASP A 192 11.68 -21.25 10.38
N TRP A 193 10.66 -21.44 11.20
CA TRP A 193 9.68 -20.39 11.50
C TRP A 193 10.32 -19.18 12.20
N PHE A 194 11.17 -19.41 13.20
CA PHE A 194 11.94 -18.33 13.84
C PHE A 194 12.88 -17.64 12.88
N GLU A 195 13.55 -18.40 12.01
CA GLU A 195 14.43 -17.86 10.98
C GLU A 195 13.66 -16.94 10.01
N ALA A 196 12.50 -17.37 9.56
CA ALA A 196 11.63 -16.58 8.69
C ALA A 196 11.17 -15.27 9.36
N LEU A 197 10.72 -15.35 10.62
CA LEU A 197 10.31 -14.18 11.41
C LEU A 197 11.44 -13.20 11.66
N SER A 198 12.64 -13.71 11.92
CA SER A 198 13.80 -12.86 12.25
C SER A 198 14.36 -12.16 11.02
N TRP A 199 14.14 -12.73 9.84
CA TRP A 199 14.59 -12.14 8.58
C TRP A 199 13.62 -11.08 8.08
N PHE A 200 12.34 -11.33 8.20
CA PHE A 200 11.28 -10.50 7.65
C PHE A 200 10.96 -9.30 8.53
#